data_64eb32320cd4e85631340851d84d6177
#
_entry.id   64eb32320cd4e85631340851d84d6177
#
_cell.length_a   1.000
_cell.length_b   1.000
_cell.length_c   1.000
_cell.angle_alpha   90.00
_cell.angle_beta   90.00
_cell.angle_gamma   90.00
#
_symmetry.space_group_name_H-M   'P 1'
#
loop_
_entity.id
_entity.type
_entity.pdbx_description
1 polymer ?
#
loop_
_entity_poly.entity_id
_entity_poly.type
_entity_poly.pdbx_seq_one_letter_code
_entity_poly.pdbx_strand_id
1 'polypeptide(L)'
;MSTPDTRARAGSGTVIAPQDVDAVRPRLTFFTVMAFVVGVGLLVLVAEMVLSYGAGLKGADNPLSWWPQPHGFIYMVYLVATAVLGFKVGWSLPRMVLVMLAGCVPFLSFWVERRVAREVRAALAAVTGADPQGARR
;
A
#
# COMPACT_ATOMS: atom_id res chain seq x y z
N MET A 1 -14.27 -36.03 9.61
CA MET A 1 -13.40 -35.32 10.57
C MET A 1 -12.93 -34.03 9.91
N SER A 2 -13.60 -32.93 10.20
CA SER A 2 -13.30 -31.65 9.57
C SER A 2 -12.00 -31.13 10.12
N THR A 3 -10.97 -31.04 9.27
CA THR A 3 -9.75 -30.27 9.57
C THR A 3 -10.15 -28.85 9.95
N PRO A 4 -9.75 -28.32 11.10
CA PRO A 4 -10.02 -26.94 11.44
C PRO A 4 -9.42 -26.03 10.36
N ASP A 5 -10.26 -25.14 9.85
CA ASP A 5 -9.87 -24.13 8.85
C ASP A 5 -8.78 -23.23 9.47
N THR A 6 -7.52 -23.56 9.21
CA THR A 6 -6.33 -22.91 9.78
C THR A 6 -6.05 -21.56 9.12
N ARG A 7 -7.10 -20.93 8.57
CA ARG A 7 -7.02 -19.60 8.00
C ARG A 7 -7.21 -18.57 9.10
N ALA A 8 -6.15 -17.91 9.52
CA ALA A 8 -6.25 -16.77 10.42
C ALA A 8 -6.99 -15.62 9.72
N ARG A 9 -8.22 -15.34 10.16
CA ARG A 9 -9.00 -14.16 9.74
C ARG A 9 -8.67 -12.99 10.65
N ALA A 10 -7.92 -12.00 10.16
CA ALA A 10 -7.96 -10.68 10.77
C ALA A 10 -9.27 -9.99 10.35
N GLY A 11 -9.94 -9.31 11.28
CA GLY A 11 -11.34 -8.85 11.22
C GLY A 11 -11.77 -7.94 10.04
N SER A 12 -11.04 -7.87 8.97
CA SER A 12 -11.30 -7.04 7.79
C SER A 12 -11.13 -7.79 6.45
N GLY A 13 -11.28 -9.11 6.46
CA GLY A 13 -11.27 -9.92 5.24
C GLY A 13 -9.87 -10.29 4.71
N THR A 14 -8.80 -10.00 5.45
CA THR A 14 -7.46 -10.49 5.15
C THR A 14 -7.33 -11.93 5.63
N VAL A 15 -7.05 -12.85 4.71
CA VAL A 15 -6.87 -14.28 4.98
C VAL A 15 -5.51 -14.72 4.46
N ILE A 16 -4.66 -15.22 5.35
CA ILE A 16 -3.33 -15.72 4.99
C ILE A 16 -3.27 -17.21 5.33
N ALA A 17 -2.91 -18.03 4.34
CA ALA A 17 -2.66 -19.45 4.58
C ALA A 17 -1.25 -19.62 5.18
N PRO A 18 -1.01 -20.61 6.09
CA PRO A 18 0.29 -20.81 6.73
C PRO A 18 1.45 -20.99 5.73
N GLN A 19 1.21 -21.65 4.61
CA GLN A 19 2.20 -21.86 3.56
C GLN A 19 2.55 -20.58 2.77
N ASP A 20 1.76 -19.53 2.88
CA ASP A 20 1.95 -18.27 2.14
C ASP A 20 2.70 -17.19 2.95
N VAL A 21 2.99 -17.45 4.24
CA VAL A 21 3.63 -16.48 5.15
C VAL A 21 4.93 -15.92 4.57
N ASP A 22 5.83 -16.78 4.09
CA ASP A 22 7.12 -16.37 3.54
C ASP A 22 6.98 -15.60 2.22
N ALA A 23 5.90 -15.84 1.48
CA ALA A 23 5.61 -15.11 0.26
C ALA A 23 4.93 -13.75 0.51
N VAL A 24 4.16 -13.61 1.58
CA VAL A 24 3.45 -12.37 1.93
C VAL A 24 4.39 -11.32 2.50
N ARG A 25 5.35 -11.70 3.34
CA ARG A 25 6.28 -10.76 3.99
C ARG A 25 7.01 -9.82 3.00
N PRO A 26 7.73 -10.33 1.98
CA PRO A 26 8.41 -9.45 1.03
C PRO A 26 7.45 -8.61 0.20
N ARG A 27 6.27 -9.15 -0.14
CA ARG A 27 5.24 -8.41 -0.88
C ARG A 27 4.64 -7.28 -0.06
N LEU A 28 4.43 -7.49 1.25
CA LEU A 28 3.99 -6.44 2.15
C LEU A 28 5.04 -5.33 2.26
N THR A 29 6.31 -5.69 2.42
CA THR A 29 7.41 -4.71 2.48
C THR A 29 7.48 -3.90 1.19
N PHE A 30 7.41 -4.57 0.04
CA PHE A 30 7.42 -3.91 -1.26
C PHE A 30 6.21 -2.97 -1.43
N PHE A 31 5.02 -3.42 -1.05
CA PHE A 31 3.80 -2.60 -1.05
C PHE A 31 3.96 -1.35 -0.16
N THR A 32 4.44 -1.51 1.07
CA THR A 32 4.65 -0.41 2.02
C THR A 32 5.65 0.62 1.48
N VAL A 33 6.77 0.17 0.93
CA VAL A 33 7.77 1.06 0.31
C VAL A 33 7.17 1.80 -0.88
N MET A 34 6.47 1.09 -1.77
CA MET A 34 5.84 1.69 -2.94
C MET A 34 4.74 2.68 -2.55
N ALA A 35 3.91 2.35 -1.57
CA ALA A 35 2.88 3.26 -1.07
C ALA A 35 3.47 4.56 -0.49
N PHE A 36 4.59 4.45 0.23
CA PHE A 36 5.31 5.61 0.74
C PHE A 36 5.90 6.46 -0.40
N VAL A 37 6.56 5.84 -1.37
CA VAL A 37 7.16 6.51 -2.53
C VAL A 37 6.08 7.23 -3.35
N VAL A 38 4.95 6.56 -3.61
CA VAL A 38 3.80 7.16 -4.30
C VAL A 38 3.23 8.34 -3.50
N GLY A 39 3.08 8.19 -2.18
CA GLY A 39 2.57 9.26 -1.30
C GLY A 39 3.45 10.52 -1.33
N VAL A 40 4.77 10.36 -1.21
CA VAL A 40 5.72 11.47 -1.32
C VAL A 40 5.70 12.05 -2.74
N GLY A 41 5.70 11.20 -3.76
CA GLY A 41 5.62 11.62 -5.16
C GLY A 41 4.36 12.42 -5.48
N LEU A 42 3.24 12.06 -4.83
CA LEU A 42 1.98 12.78 -4.96
C LEU A 42 2.06 14.18 -4.31
N LEU A 43 2.74 14.34 -3.17
CA LEU A 43 2.97 15.65 -2.57
C LEU A 43 3.81 16.55 -3.48
N VAL A 44 4.82 16.00 -4.14
CA VAL A 44 5.61 16.73 -5.15
C VAL A 44 4.73 17.11 -6.35
N LEU A 45 3.84 16.22 -6.78
CA LEU A 45 2.89 16.50 -7.86
C LEU A 45 1.92 17.63 -7.49
N VAL A 46 1.42 17.65 -6.25
CA VAL A 46 0.59 18.76 -5.75
C VAL A 46 1.38 20.07 -5.73
N ALA A 47 2.63 20.04 -5.30
CA ALA A 47 3.51 21.23 -5.35
C ALA A 47 3.72 21.72 -6.79
N GLU A 48 3.97 20.81 -7.74
CA GLU A 48 4.03 21.14 -9.16
C GLU A 48 2.76 21.82 -9.65
N MET A 49 1.61 21.26 -9.30
CA MET A 49 0.31 21.79 -9.69
C MET A 49 0.06 23.19 -9.10
N VAL A 50 0.46 23.44 -7.86
CA VAL A 50 0.38 24.77 -7.22
C VAL A 50 1.30 25.76 -7.93
N LEU A 51 2.50 25.39 -8.32
CA LEU A 51 3.42 26.24 -9.06
C LEU A 51 2.87 26.55 -10.46
N SER A 52 2.33 25.56 -11.15
CA SER A 52 1.81 25.71 -12.52
C SER A 52 0.54 26.58 -12.57
N TYR A 53 -0.39 26.36 -11.67
CA TYR A 53 -1.71 27.03 -11.69
C TYR A 53 -1.83 28.19 -10.69
N GLY A 54 -1.20 28.07 -9.52
CA GLY A 54 -1.25 29.09 -8.47
C GLY A 54 -0.26 30.23 -8.71
N ALA A 55 0.98 29.91 -9.05
CA ALA A 55 2.02 30.91 -9.35
C ALA A 55 2.14 31.24 -10.85
N GLY A 56 1.41 30.53 -11.72
CA GLY A 56 1.41 30.76 -13.17
C GLY A 56 2.70 30.32 -13.87
N LEU A 57 3.59 29.58 -13.20
CA LEU A 57 4.82 29.08 -13.77
C LEU A 57 4.51 27.90 -14.71
N LYS A 58 4.74 28.05 -15.99
CA LYS A 58 4.44 27.00 -17.00
C LYS A 58 5.68 26.60 -17.79
N GLY A 59 5.71 25.33 -18.18
CA GLY A 59 6.78 24.81 -19.02
C GLY A 59 8.16 24.95 -18.39
N ALA A 60 9.09 25.59 -19.07
CA ALA A 60 10.47 25.75 -18.64
C ALA A 60 10.67 26.57 -17.37
N ASP A 61 9.71 27.42 -17.02
CA ASP A 61 9.74 28.23 -15.79
C ASP A 61 9.36 27.43 -14.54
N ASN A 62 8.72 26.25 -14.72
CA ASN A 62 8.40 25.35 -13.63
C ASN A 62 9.43 24.24 -13.52
N PRO A 63 10.28 24.22 -12.47
CA PRO A 63 11.32 23.21 -12.31
C PRO A 63 10.79 21.79 -12.09
N LEU A 64 9.50 21.66 -11.75
CA LEU A 64 8.85 20.37 -11.50
C LEU A 64 7.98 19.89 -12.67
N SER A 65 7.96 20.60 -13.80
CA SER A 65 7.11 20.29 -14.97
C SER A 65 7.34 18.90 -15.57
N TRP A 66 8.51 18.30 -15.33
CA TRP A 66 8.86 16.95 -15.77
C TRP A 66 8.36 15.84 -14.82
N TRP A 67 7.97 16.19 -13.59
CA TRP A 67 7.63 15.23 -12.51
C TRP A 67 6.39 14.37 -12.77
N PRO A 68 5.33 14.85 -13.44
CA PRO A 68 4.13 14.04 -13.67
C PRO A 68 4.39 12.72 -14.39
N GLN A 69 5.34 12.66 -15.31
CA GLN A 69 5.66 11.44 -16.05
C GLN A 69 6.30 10.36 -15.17
N PRO A 70 7.42 10.59 -14.45
CA PRO A 70 7.99 9.58 -13.56
C PRO A 70 7.04 9.21 -12.41
N HIS A 71 6.25 10.16 -11.88
CA HIS A 71 5.25 9.84 -10.87
C HIS A 71 4.20 8.85 -11.40
N GLY A 72 3.71 9.05 -12.63
CA GLY A 72 2.78 8.11 -13.26
C GLY A 72 3.36 6.70 -13.40
N PHE A 73 4.64 6.58 -13.71
CA PHE A 73 5.34 5.29 -13.79
C PHE A 73 5.45 4.61 -12.41
N ILE A 74 5.83 5.37 -11.39
CA ILE A 74 5.90 4.89 -10.00
C ILE A 74 4.50 4.42 -9.53
N TYR A 75 3.45 5.16 -9.89
CA TYR A 75 2.08 4.78 -9.57
C TYR A 75 1.65 3.47 -10.23
N MET A 76 2.06 3.22 -11.47
CA MET A 76 1.79 1.93 -12.13
C MET A 76 2.45 0.76 -11.38
N VAL A 77 3.69 0.93 -10.91
CA VAL A 77 4.36 -0.08 -10.08
C VAL A 77 3.61 -0.31 -8.77
N TYR A 78 3.12 0.76 -8.14
CA TYR A 78 2.28 0.66 -6.94
C TYR A 78 0.98 -0.12 -7.18
N LEU A 79 0.30 0.09 -8.32
CA LEU A 79 -0.91 -0.67 -8.68
C LEU A 79 -0.61 -2.17 -8.77
N VAL A 80 0.49 -2.54 -9.43
CA VAL A 80 0.92 -3.94 -9.54
C VAL A 80 1.25 -4.52 -8.15
N ALA A 81 1.98 -3.79 -7.31
CA ALA A 81 2.31 -4.21 -5.96
C ALA A 81 1.05 -4.45 -5.10
N THR A 82 0.06 -3.54 -5.20
CA THR A 82 -1.23 -3.66 -4.52
C THR A 82 -2.01 -4.88 -4.98
N ALA A 83 -2.06 -5.13 -6.29
CA ALA A 83 -2.74 -6.29 -6.86
C ALA A 83 -2.09 -7.60 -6.40
N VAL A 84 -0.76 -7.70 -6.49
CA VAL A 84 -0.01 -8.90 -6.09
C VAL A 84 -0.20 -9.21 -4.60
N LEU A 85 -0.14 -8.18 -3.74
CA LEU A 85 -0.41 -8.36 -2.31
C LEU A 85 -1.87 -8.76 -2.08
N GLY A 86 -2.82 -8.03 -2.68
CA GLY A 86 -4.26 -8.23 -2.49
C GLY A 86 -4.72 -9.63 -2.88
N PHE A 87 -4.24 -10.16 -3.99
CA PHE A 87 -4.54 -11.55 -4.40
C PHE A 87 -3.96 -12.58 -3.43
N LYS A 88 -2.77 -12.33 -2.87
CA LYS A 88 -2.14 -13.25 -1.92
C LYS A 88 -2.82 -13.28 -0.55
N VAL A 89 -3.33 -12.13 -0.08
CA VAL A 89 -4.03 -12.04 1.21
C VAL A 89 -5.54 -12.16 1.08
N GLY A 90 -6.05 -12.49 -0.11
CA GLY A 90 -7.46 -12.79 -0.35
C GLY A 90 -8.39 -11.58 -0.24
N TRP A 91 -7.92 -10.38 -0.62
CA TRP A 91 -8.78 -9.20 -0.63
C TRP A 91 -9.87 -9.28 -1.69
N SER A 92 -11.03 -8.71 -1.38
CA SER A 92 -12.09 -8.49 -2.37
C SER A 92 -11.66 -7.42 -3.39
N LEU A 93 -12.15 -7.54 -4.62
CA LEU A 93 -11.87 -6.57 -5.68
C LEU A 93 -12.22 -5.12 -5.29
N PRO A 94 -13.38 -4.82 -4.67
CA PRO A 94 -13.68 -3.46 -4.23
C PRO A 94 -12.66 -2.90 -3.25
N ARG A 95 -12.14 -3.74 -2.36
CA ARG A 95 -11.11 -3.35 -1.41
C ARG A 95 -9.78 -3.04 -2.09
N MET A 96 -9.36 -3.87 -3.07
CA MET A 96 -8.17 -3.61 -3.87
C MET A 96 -8.27 -2.27 -4.59
N VAL A 97 -9.40 -2.01 -5.23
CA VAL A 97 -9.65 -0.74 -5.93
C VAL A 97 -9.59 0.44 -4.97
N LEU A 98 -10.19 0.33 -3.77
CA LEU A 98 -10.12 1.40 -2.77
C LEU A 98 -8.67 1.68 -2.31
N VAL A 99 -7.86 0.66 -2.10
CA VAL A 99 -6.44 0.81 -1.75
C VAL A 99 -5.66 1.45 -2.90
N MET A 100 -5.94 1.06 -4.14
CA MET A 100 -5.33 1.66 -5.33
C MET A 100 -5.68 3.14 -5.46
N LEU A 101 -6.96 3.50 -5.30
CA LEU A 101 -7.43 4.89 -5.35
C LEU A 101 -6.89 5.74 -4.19
N ALA A 102 -6.64 5.15 -3.04
CA ALA A 102 -6.02 5.85 -1.91
C ALA A 102 -4.63 6.41 -2.25
N GLY A 103 -3.91 5.78 -3.20
CA GLY A 103 -2.65 6.30 -3.72
C GLY A 103 -2.78 7.62 -4.50
N CYS A 104 -4.00 8.00 -4.90
CA CYS A 104 -4.27 9.26 -5.62
C CYS A 104 -4.59 10.44 -4.67
N VAL A 105 -4.75 10.20 -3.38
CA VAL A 105 -5.14 11.24 -2.41
C VAL A 105 -3.98 11.47 -1.44
N PRO A 106 -3.41 12.70 -1.37
CA PRO A 106 -2.36 13.03 -0.41
C PRO A 106 -2.87 12.80 1.01
N PHE A 107 -2.00 12.33 1.90
CA PHE A 107 -2.28 11.92 3.29
C PHE A 107 -3.11 10.63 3.43
N LEU A 108 -4.07 10.33 2.55
CA LEU A 108 -4.87 9.12 2.62
C LEU A 108 -4.00 7.88 2.33
N SER A 109 -3.05 7.97 1.39
CA SER A 109 -2.12 6.88 1.08
C SER A 109 -1.28 6.48 2.30
N PHE A 110 -0.80 7.43 3.10
CA PHE A 110 -0.06 7.15 4.34
C PHE A 110 -0.94 6.51 5.40
N TRP A 111 -2.19 6.95 5.53
CA TRP A 111 -3.12 6.39 6.50
C TRP A 111 -3.55 4.97 6.11
N VAL A 112 -3.89 4.76 4.84
CA VAL A 112 -4.27 3.44 4.31
C VAL A 112 -3.09 2.47 4.36
N GLU A 113 -1.88 2.92 3.99
CA GLU A 113 -0.66 2.12 4.10
C GLU A 113 -0.46 1.61 5.53
N ARG A 114 -0.50 2.50 6.52
CA ARG A 114 -0.36 2.13 7.94
C ARG A 114 -1.45 1.18 8.42
N ARG A 115 -2.66 1.35 7.94
CA ARG A 115 -3.79 0.46 8.27
C ARG A 115 -3.59 -0.92 7.65
N VAL A 116 -3.29 -0.98 6.36
CA VAL A 116 -3.05 -2.22 5.63
C VAL A 116 -1.86 -2.97 6.22
N ALA A 117 -0.74 -2.27 6.44
CA ALA A 117 0.47 -2.88 7.02
C ALA A 117 0.21 -3.47 8.40
N ARG A 118 -0.54 -2.77 9.27
CA ARG A 118 -0.92 -3.29 10.61
C ARG A 118 -1.80 -4.53 10.50
N GLU A 119 -2.78 -4.51 9.62
CA GLU A 119 -3.71 -5.61 9.42
C GLU A 119 -3.02 -6.87 8.91
N VAL A 120 -2.20 -6.73 7.86
CA VAL A 120 -1.46 -7.86 7.30
C VAL A 120 -0.43 -8.40 8.29
N ARG A 121 0.27 -7.53 9.04
CA ARG A 121 1.20 -7.96 10.10
C ARG A 121 0.47 -8.68 11.23
N ALA A 122 -0.71 -8.23 11.63
CA ALA A 122 -1.51 -8.92 12.63
C ALA A 122 -1.96 -10.31 12.15
N ALA A 123 -2.38 -10.42 10.89
CA ALA A 123 -2.73 -11.69 10.28
C ALA A 123 -1.52 -12.64 10.19
N LEU A 124 -0.34 -12.13 9.83
CA LEU A 124 0.91 -12.90 9.82
C LEU A 124 1.28 -13.39 11.23
N ALA A 125 1.19 -12.53 12.25
CA ALA A 125 1.47 -12.91 13.64
C ALA A 125 0.52 -14.00 14.15
N ALA A 126 -0.77 -13.90 13.81
CA ALA A 126 -1.76 -14.92 14.17
C ALA A 126 -1.45 -16.28 13.55
N VAL A 127 -0.93 -16.32 12.33
CA VAL A 127 -0.56 -17.58 11.65
C VAL A 127 0.75 -18.16 12.20
N THR A 128 1.72 -17.32 12.54
CA THR A 128 3.04 -17.75 13.02
C THR A 128 3.09 -18.02 14.52
N GLY A 129 2.01 -17.75 15.28
CA GLY A 129 1.99 -17.83 16.74
C GLY A 129 2.89 -16.81 17.45
N ALA A 130 3.41 -15.82 16.73
CA ALA A 130 4.21 -14.75 17.29
C ALA A 130 3.30 -13.73 18.00
N ASP A 131 3.51 -13.53 19.30
CA ASP A 131 2.78 -12.53 20.08
C ASP A 131 3.15 -11.11 19.60
N PRO A 132 2.19 -10.32 19.07
CA PRO A 132 2.45 -8.96 18.62
C PRO A 132 2.81 -8.02 19.78
N GLN A 133 2.56 -8.41 21.02
CA GLN A 133 2.79 -7.59 22.21
C GLN A 133 4.18 -7.78 22.81
N GLY A 134 4.86 -8.89 22.51
CA GLY A 134 6.21 -9.16 23.00
C GLY A 134 7.32 -8.24 22.46
N ALA A 135 7.08 -7.59 21.33
CA ALA A 135 8.07 -6.71 20.68
C ALA A 135 8.08 -5.26 21.23
N ARG A 136 7.24 -4.94 22.23
CA ARG A 136 7.14 -3.61 22.85
C ARG A 136 7.66 -3.53 24.29
N ARG A 137 8.48 -4.49 24.71
CA ARG A 137 9.14 -4.43 26.03
C ARG A 137 10.63 -4.25 25.87
#